data_6f3ce03ec7c987e908e82b48844beaa8
#
_entry.id   6f3ce03ec7c987e908e82b48844beaa8
#
_cell.length_a   1.000
_cell.length_b   1.000
_cell.length_c   1.000
_cell.angle_alpha   90.00
_cell.angle_beta   90.00
_cell.angle_gamma   90.00
#
_symmetry.space_group_name_H-M   'P 1'
#
loop_
_entity.id
_entity.type
_entity.pdbx_description
1 polymer ?
#
loop_
_entity_poly.entity_id
_entity_poly.type
_entity_poly.pdbx_seq_one_letter_code
_entity_poly.pdbx_strand_id
1 'polypeptide(L)'
;CGGHERSITTAGLRKAIPSSIELVPGPGCPVCICPEEDIYEAIQLALRERVILVAYGDMLRVPVNAPKSEPRSLEQAKAAGADVRPIASPLEAAKIANENPDRKVVFLAAGFETTTAPSAALLAQGAPANLLFLMSGRRTWPAVAMLLDSGEPGFEALIAPGHVSTVMGPEEWEFVPRDHRIPTAVAGFAPDSLLAALYSVLRQKLEGKCFLDNCYPQVVRPGGNPAAQRFIEQTMDIAAGNWRGIGSIPDSAYVLKP
;
A
#
# COMPACT_ATOMS: atom_id res chain seq x y z
N CYS A 1 -7.80 4.57 1.60
CA CYS A 1 -6.56 4.31 2.35
C CYS A 1 -6.86 4.12 3.83
N GLY A 2 -6.23 3.11 4.47
CA GLY A 2 -6.45 2.85 5.90
C GLY A 2 -6.11 4.03 6.81
N GLY A 3 -5.11 4.84 6.45
CA GLY A 3 -4.77 6.06 7.16
C GLY A 3 -5.88 7.12 7.07
N HIS A 4 -6.48 7.30 5.90
CA HIS A 4 -7.65 8.19 5.74
C HIS A 4 -8.81 7.71 6.59
N GLU A 5 -9.16 6.42 6.54
CA GLU A 5 -10.26 5.85 7.33
C GLU A 5 -10.07 6.05 8.84
N ARG A 6 -8.84 5.83 9.32
CA ARG A 6 -8.51 6.10 10.73
C ARG A 6 -8.73 7.58 11.09
N SER A 7 -8.24 8.50 10.25
CA SER A 7 -8.38 9.94 10.50
C SER A 7 -9.82 10.39 10.43
N ILE A 8 -10.59 9.93 9.44
CA ILE A 8 -12.02 10.18 9.30
C ILE A 8 -12.78 9.73 10.57
N THR A 9 -12.46 8.52 11.05
CA THR A 9 -13.11 7.95 12.23
C THR A 9 -12.72 8.71 13.50
N THR A 10 -11.41 8.93 13.71
CA THR A 10 -10.89 9.59 14.93
C THR A 10 -11.35 11.04 15.04
N ALA A 11 -11.39 11.77 13.92
CA ALA A 11 -11.87 13.14 13.87
C ALA A 11 -13.40 13.27 13.80
N GLY A 12 -14.13 12.14 13.71
CA GLY A 12 -15.59 12.14 13.63
C GLY A 12 -16.16 12.78 12.35
N LEU A 13 -15.40 12.81 11.26
CA LEU A 13 -15.77 13.51 10.02
C LEU A 13 -17.09 13.00 9.43
N ARG A 14 -17.37 11.68 9.50
CA ARG A 14 -18.66 11.14 9.02
C ARG A 14 -19.89 11.72 9.73
N LYS A 15 -19.73 12.16 10.97
CA LYS A 15 -20.81 12.81 11.72
C LYS A 15 -20.89 14.31 11.47
N ALA A 16 -19.80 14.93 11.03
CA ALA A 16 -19.71 16.36 10.78
C ALA A 16 -20.18 16.76 9.37
N ILE A 17 -20.14 15.84 8.40
CA ILE A 17 -20.59 16.07 7.03
C ILE A 17 -22.09 15.82 6.89
N PRO A 18 -22.79 16.47 5.91
CA PRO A 18 -24.19 16.20 5.62
C PRO A 18 -24.46 14.72 5.27
N SER A 19 -25.62 14.21 5.65
CA SER A 19 -26.03 12.82 5.34
C SER A 19 -26.18 12.49 3.84
N SER A 20 -26.23 13.53 3.00
CA SER A 20 -26.20 13.38 1.52
C SER A 20 -24.81 13.03 0.96
N ILE A 21 -23.77 13.04 1.82
CA ILE A 21 -22.40 12.71 1.43
C ILE A 21 -22.01 11.42 2.14
N GLU A 22 -21.66 10.41 1.35
CA GLU A 22 -21.14 9.14 1.85
C GLU A 22 -19.63 9.04 1.57
N LEU A 23 -18.85 8.67 2.59
CA LEU A 23 -17.42 8.37 2.46
C LEU A 23 -17.24 6.85 2.34
N VAL A 24 -16.94 6.39 1.14
CA VAL A 24 -16.73 4.98 0.82
C VAL A 24 -15.23 4.67 0.79
N PRO A 25 -14.75 3.64 1.53
CA PRO A 25 -13.34 3.24 1.46
C PRO A 25 -13.03 2.54 0.13
N GLY A 26 -11.91 2.90 -0.48
CA GLY A 26 -11.36 2.21 -1.65
C GLY A 26 -10.32 1.15 -1.29
N PRO A 27 -9.71 0.46 -2.27
CA PRO A 27 -8.76 -0.65 -2.08
C PRO A 27 -7.36 -0.16 -1.66
N GLY A 28 -7.28 0.77 -0.71
CA GLY A 28 -6.05 1.45 -0.29
C GLY A 28 -5.44 0.94 1.01
N CYS A 29 -5.65 -0.33 1.38
CA CYS A 29 -5.10 -0.93 2.60
C CYS A 29 -4.21 -2.14 2.22
N PRO A 30 -2.87 -2.04 2.36
CA PRO A 30 -1.96 -3.12 1.97
C PRO A 30 -2.24 -4.43 2.71
N VAL A 31 -2.58 -4.35 3.98
CA VAL A 31 -2.93 -5.51 4.81
C VAL A 31 -4.20 -6.22 4.30
N CYS A 32 -5.15 -5.44 3.79
CA CYS A 32 -6.44 -5.95 3.33
C CYS A 32 -6.34 -6.66 1.98
N ILE A 33 -5.43 -6.16 1.10
CA ILE A 33 -5.33 -6.63 -0.28
C ILE A 33 -4.15 -7.60 -0.52
N CYS A 34 -3.29 -7.82 0.49
CA CYS A 34 -2.19 -8.77 0.38
C CYS A 34 -2.75 -10.17 0.12
N PRO A 35 -2.30 -10.86 -0.95
CA PRO A 35 -2.80 -12.17 -1.28
C PRO A 35 -2.57 -13.19 -0.17
N GLU A 36 -3.49 -14.12 -0.02
CA GLU A 36 -3.37 -15.17 0.99
C GLU A 36 -2.18 -16.08 0.72
N GLU A 37 -1.88 -16.33 -0.55
CA GLU A 37 -0.74 -17.14 -0.98
C GLU A 37 0.59 -16.57 -0.51
N ASP A 38 0.80 -15.24 -0.60
CA ASP A 38 2.04 -14.59 -0.17
C ASP A 38 2.24 -14.74 1.36
N ILE A 39 1.14 -14.57 2.11
CA ILE A 39 1.15 -14.72 3.58
C ILE A 39 1.34 -16.18 3.96
N TYR A 40 0.67 -17.11 3.27
CA TYR A 40 0.81 -18.54 3.52
C TYR A 40 2.21 -19.03 3.23
N GLU A 41 2.82 -18.58 2.12
CA GLU A 41 4.22 -18.88 1.81
C GLU A 41 5.15 -18.38 2.92
N ALA A 42 4.96 -17.16 3.40
CA ALA A 42 5.73 -16.62 4.52
C ALA A 42 5.58 -17.47 5.78
N ILE A 43 4.37 -17.93 6.10
CA ILE A 43 4.12 -18.85 7.23
C ILE A 43 4.87 -20.17 7.05
N GLN A 44 4.81 -20.78 5.85
CA GLN A 44 5.47 -22.04 5.56
C GLN A 44 7.00 -21.92 5.62
N LEU A 45 7.56 -20.83 5.07
CA LEU A 45 9.00 -20.53 5.16
C LEU A 45 9.44 -20.42 6.64
N ALA A 46 8.68 -19.68 7.46
CA ALA A 46 9.00 -19.50 8.87
C ALA A 46 8.95 -20.80 9.69
N LEU A 47 8.07 -21.74 9.33
CA LEU A 47 7.88 -23.00 10.07
C LEU A 47 8.83 -24.10 9.62
N ARG A 48 9.12 -24.21 8.31
CA ARG A 48 9.88 -25.32 7.71
C ARG A 48 11.36 -25.03 7.60
N GLU A 49 11.70 -23.77 7.35
CA GLU A 49 13.08 -23.32 7.19
C GLU A 49 13.58 -22.66 8.49
N ARG A 50 14.86 -22.81 8.79
CA ARG A 50 15.45 -22.14 9.95
C ARG A 50 15.77 -20.66 9.66
N VAL A 51 14.82 -19.96 9.11
CA VAL A 51 14.94 -18.54 8.76
C VAL A 51 14.44 -17.65 9.91
N ILE A 52 14.83 -16.39 9.87
CA ILE A 52 14.17 -15.33 10.62
C ILE A 52 13.20 -14.66 9.65
N LEU A 53 11.90 -14.79 9.90
CA LEU A 53 10.91 -14.06 9.10
C LEU A 53 10.65 -12.70 9.73
N VAL A 54 10.75 -11.64 8.93
CA VAL A 54 10.41 -10.28 9.35
C VAL A 54 9.26 -9.75 8.49
N ALA A 55 8.34 -9.01 9.11
CA ALA A 55 7.22 -8.38 8.43
C ALA A 55 6.81 -7.11 9.18
N TYR A 56 6.11 -6.21 8.50
CA TYR A 56 5.48 -5.08 9.19
C TYR A 56 4.50 -5.57 10.25
N GLY A 57 4.44 -4.87 11.38
CA GLY A 57 3.73 -5.34 12.56
C GLY A 57 2.24 -5.62 12.35
N ASP A 58 1.59 -4.89 11.44
CA ASP A 58 0.18 -5.08 11.07
C ASP A 58 -0.05 -6.36 10.26
N MET A 59 0.96 -6.86 9.53
CA MET A 59 0.88 -8.11 8.77
C MET A 59 0.84 -9.36 9.65
N LEU A 60 1.30 -9.30 10.90
CA LEU A 60 1.41 -10.48 11.77
C LEU A 60 0.05 -11.16 12.05
N ARG A 61 -1.01 -10.38 12.07
CA ARG A 61 -2.37 -10.85 12.41
C ARG A 61 -3.26 -11.14 11.21
N VAL A 62 -2.77 -10.88 10.00
CA VAL A 62 -3.56 -11.11 8.78
C VAL A 62 -3.82 -12.61 8.63
N PRO A 63 -5.10 -13.03 8.63
CA PRO A 63 -5.41 -14.44 8.55
C PRO A 63 -5.34 -14.94 7.09
N VAL A 64 -5.01 -16.22 6.94
CA VAL A 64 -5.13 -16.95 5.67
C VAL A 64 -6.12 -18.11 5.81
N ASN A 65 -6.70 -18.51 4.70
CA ASN A 65 -7.56 -19.68 4.64
C ASN A 65 -6.72 -20.96 4.49
N ALA A 66 -6.25 -21.49 5.62
CA ALA A 66 -5.44 -22.70 5.70
C ALA A 66 -6.19 -23.78 6.51
N PRO A 67 -5.79 -25.07 6.45
CA PRO A 67 -6.33 -26.13 7.29
C PRO A 67 -6.31 -25.75 8.77
N LYS A 68 -7.32 -26.23 9.53
CA LYS A 68 -7.42 -25.91 10.97
C LYS A 68 -6.24 -26.39 11.81
N SER A 69 -5.50 -27.37 11.31
CA SER A 69 -4.29 -27.93 11.93
C SER A 69 -3.04 -27.10 11.71
N GLU A 70 -3.10 -26.08 10.86
CA GLU A 70 -1.97 -25.23 10.51
C GLU A 70 -2.12 -23.81 11.06
N PRO A 71 -1.00 -23.10 11.36
CA PRO A 71 -1.02 -21.69 11.66
C PRO A 71 -1.64 -20.88 10.51
N ARG A 72 -2.57 -19.99 10.86
CA ARG A 72 -3.33 -19.18 9.90
C ARG A 72 -2.90 -17.71 9.87
N SER A 73 -1.83 -17.38 10.59
CA SER A 73 -1.23 -16.06 10.59
C SER A 73 0.24 -16.16 11.02
N LEU A 74 1.02 -15.14 10.74
CA LEU A 74 2.39 -15.06 11.21
C LEU A 74 2.48 -15.05 12.75
N GLU A 75 1.50 -14.47 13.44
CA GLU A 75 1.41 -14.51 14.91
C GLU A 75 1.21 -15.94 15.42
N GLN A 76 0.38 -16.73 14.76
CA GLN A 76 0.20 -18.15 15.09
C GLN A 76 1.44 -18.98 14.75
N ALA A 77 2.12 -18.70 13.63
CA ALA A 77 3.40 -19.35 13.30
C ALA A 77 4.44 -19.07 14.38
N LYS A 78 4.51 -17.83 14.87
CA LYS A 78 5.38 -17.46 16.01
C LYS A 78 5.02 -18.23 17.27
N ALA A 79 3.74 -18.37 17.59
CA ALA A 79 3.28 -19.15 18.75
C ALA A 79 3.61 -20.65 18.59
N ALA A 80 3.71 -21.16 17.36
CA ALA A 80 4.13 -22.51 17.04
C ALA A 80 5.66 -22.71 17.03
N GLY A 81 6.43 -21.66 17.39
CA GLY A 81 7.89 -21.74 17.56
C GLY A 81 8.71 -21.17 16.40
N ALA A 82 8.08 -20.60 15.36
CA ALA A 82 8.81 -19.93 14.29
C ALA A 82 9.42 -18.59 14.78
N ASP A 83 10.60 -18.24 14.25
CA ASP A 83 11.25 -16.96 14.55
C ASP A 83 10.66 -15.85 13.66
N VAL A 84 9.53 -15.29 14.10
CA VAL A 84 8.84 -14.20 13.41
C VAL A 84 9.01 -12.91 14.22
N ARG A 85 9.53 -11.86 13.57
CA ARG A 85 9.84 -10.58 14.22
C ARG A 85 9.11 -9.43 13.51
N PRO A 86 8.36 -8.58 14.24
CA PRO A 86 7.80 -7.36 13.66
C PRO A 86 8.90 -6.33 13.42
N ILE A 87 8.78 -5.60 12.32
CA ILE A 87 9.63 -4.46 11.97
C ILE A 87 8.77 -3.25 11.58
N ALA A 88 9.35 -2.05 11.70
CA ALA A 88 8.72 -0.81 11.27
C ALA A 88 9.32 -0.29 9.94
N SER A 89 10.49 -0.79 9.53
CA SER A 89 11.17 -0.34 8.31
C SER A 89 12.06 -1.43 7.70
N PRO A 90 12.37 -1.37 6.38
CA PRO A 90 13.34 -2.28 5.76
C PRO A 90 14.75 -2.17 6.36
N LEU A 91 15.12 -1.03 6.95
CA LEU A 91 16.40 -0.86 7.62
C LEU A 91 16.51 -1.74 8.87
N GLU A 92 15.40 -1.99 9.57
CA GLU A 92 15.38 -2.94 10.69
C GLU A 92 15.57 -4.37 10.20
N ALA A 93 15.03 -4.74 9.03
CA ALA A 93 15.31 -6.04 8.42
C ALA A 93 16.81 -6.20 8.11
N ALA A 94 17.43 -5.18 7.53
CA ALA A 94 18.87 -5.17 7.28
C ALA A 94 19.70 -5.26 8.57
N LYS A 95 19.30 -4.55 9.63
CA LYS A 95 19.93 -4.64 10.94
C LYS A 95 19.86 -6.07 11.50
N ILE A 96 18.67 -6.69 11.48
CA ILE A 96 18.47 -8.07 11.94
C ILE A 96 19.33 -9.03 11.11
N ALA A 97 19.46 -8.84 9.80
CA ALA A 97 20.29 -9.66 8.94
C ALA A 97 21.78 -9.55 9.32
N ASN A 98 22.29 -8.34 9.54
CA ASN A 98 23.67 -8.10 9.97
C ASN A 98 23.98 -8.68 11.36
N GLU A 99 23.00 -8.67 12.27
CA GLU A 99 23.12 -9.25 13.62
C GLU A 99 23.05 -10.79 13.61
N ASN A 100 22.62 -11.42 12.50
CA ASN A 100 22.46 -12.86 12.37
C ASN A 100 23.10 -13.37 11.05
N PRO A 101 24.44 -13.21 10.88
CA PRO A 101 25.10 -13.48 9.59
C PRO A 101 24.99 -14.95 9.13
N ASP A 102 24.85 -15.88 10.08
CA ASP A 102 24.75 -17.32 9.80
C ASP A 102 23.34 -17.81 9.48
N ARG A 103 22.36 -16.90 9.48
CA ARG A 103 20.95 -17.19 9.23
C ARG A 103 20.40 -16.36 8.08
N LYS A 104 19.54 -16.97 7.27
CA LYS A 104 18.73 -16.22 6.29
C LYS A 104 17.66 -15.42 7.02
N VAL A 105 17.50 -14.18 6.64
CA VAL A 105 16.39 -13.30 7.03
C VAL A 105 15.49 -13.13 5.84
N VAL A 106 14.21 -13.46 5.96
CA VAL A 106 13.20 -13.30 4.90
C VAL A 106 12.27 -12.16 5.30
N PHE A 107 12.21 -11.15 4.48
CA PHE A 107 11.32 -10.01 4.67
C PHE A 107 10.07 -10.14 3.80
N LEU A 108 8.90 -10.37 4.42
CA LEU A 108 7.61 -10.21 3.74
C LEU A 108 7.35 -8.73 3.51
N ALA A 109 7.72 -8.25 2.34
CA ALA A 109 7.64 -6.84 1.94
C ALA A 109 6.28 -6.53 1.30
N ALA A 110 5.22 -6.59 2.13
CA ALA A 110 3.86 -6.25 1.71
C ALA A 110 3.65 -4.74 1.80
N GLY A 111 3.02 -4.14 0.77
CA GLY A 111 2.74 -2.71 0.81
C GLY A 111 2.40 -2.10 -0.54
N PHE A 112 2.29 -0.78 -0.53
CA PHE A 112 2.15 0.05 -1.72
C PHE A 112 3.44 0.82 -2.02
N GLU A 113 3.38 1.79 -2.90
CA GLU A 113 4.51 2.62 -3.35
C GLU A 113 5.31 3.19 -2.16
N THR A 114 4.61 3.61 -1.10
CA THR A 114 5.20 4.17 0.12
C THR A 114 6.10 3.22 0.89
N THR A 115 5.81 1.93 0.87
CA THR A 115 6.60 0.87 1.53
C THR A 115 7.54 0.17 0.56
N THR A 116 7.23 0.16 -0.73
CA THR A 116 8.10 -0.36 -1.79
C THR A 116 9.32 0.54 -2.00
N ALA A 117 9.16 1.86 -1.97
CA ALA A 117 10.26 2.80 -2.18
C ALA A 117 11.42 2.64 -1.18
N PRO A 118 11.21 2.54 0.16
CA PRO A 118 12.29 2.25 1.10
C PRO A 118 12.94 0.89 0.90
N SER A 119 12.19 -0.14 0.49
CA SER A 119 12.73 -1.46 0.17
C SER A 119 13.61 -1.40 -1.08
N ALA A 120 13.16 -0.69 -2.11
CA ALA A 120 13.92 -0.44 -3.33
C ALA A 120 15.22 0.34 -3.05
N ALA A 121 15.15 1.35 -2.17
CA ALA A 121 16.33 2.10 -1.77
C ALA A 121 17.36 1.22 -1.05
N LEU A 122 16.93 0.33 -0.15
CA LEU A 122 17.81 -0.61 0.53
C LEU A 122 18.48 -1.58 -0.47
N LEU A 123 17.72 -2.11 -1.42
CA LEU A 123 18.24 -2.99 -2.46
C LEU A 123 19.26 -2.28 -3.35
N ALA A 124 18.95 -1.07 -3.82
CA ALA A 124 19.83 -0.29 -4.68
C ALA A 124 21.14 0.15 -3.99
N GLN A 125 21.11 0.34 -2.68
CA GLN A 125 22.27 0.73 -1.86
C GLN A 125 23.10 -0.46 -1.37
N GLY A 126 22.63 -1.69 -1.56
CA GLY A 126 23.28 -2.93 -1.15
C GLY A 126 22.68 -3.50 0.13
N ALA A 127 21.70 -4.38 -0.02
CA ALA A 127 21.15 -5.15 1.09
C ALA A 127 22.15 -6.21 1.58
N PRO A 128 22.12 -6.62 2.87
CA PRO A 128 22.92 -7.75 3.36
C PRO A 128 22.66 -9.02 2.54
N ALA A 129 23.70 -9.79 2.24
CA ALA A 129 23.59 -10.97 1.37
C ALA A 129 22.66 -12.08 1.90
N ASN A 130 22.44 -12.11 3.21
CA ASN A 130 21.54 -13.04 3.90
C ASN A 130 20.11 -12.47 4.06
N LEU A 131 19.82 -11.26 3.57
CA LEU A 131 18.47 -10.68 3.55
C LEU A 131 17.79 -11.01 2.22
N LEU A 132 16.71 -11.76 2.29
CA LEU A 132 15.87 -12.15 1.15
C LEU A 132 14.54 -11.41 1.22
N PHE A 133 13.99 -11.06 0.08
CA PHE A 133 12.70 -10.35 -0.01
C PHE A 133 11.63 -11.28 -0.60
N LEU A 134 10.57 -11.51 0.15
CA LEU A 134 9.31 -12.03 -0.37
C LEU A 134 8.44 -10.82 -0.72
N MET A 135 8.50 -10.41 -2.00
CA MET A 135 7.83 -9.20 -2.46
C MET A 135 6.32 -9.39 -2.59
N SER A 136 5.56 -8.58 -1.89
CA SER A 136 4.11 -8.43 -2.03
C SER A 136 3.72 -6.96 -2.21
N GLY A 137 4.55 -6.24 -2.99
CA GLY A 137 4.32 -4.82 -3.32
C GLY A 137 3.22 -4.66 -4.37
N ARG A 138 2.35 -3.68 -4.19
CA ARG A 138 1.26 -3.37 -5.13
C ARG A 138 1.31 -1.89 -5.55
N ARG A 139 0.87 -1.65 -6.79
CA ARG A 139 0.66 -0.30 -7.33
C ARG A 139 -0.79 0.10 -7.12
N THR A 140 -1.00 1.29 -6.60
CA THR A 140 -2.33 1.71 -6.15
C THR A 140 -3.27 2.06 -7.32
N TRP A 141 -2.78 2.81 -8.30
CA TRP A 141 -3.64 3.36 -9.37
C TRP A 141 -4.28 2.31 -10.29
N PRO A 142 -3.62 1.14 -10.63
CA PRO A 142 -4.24 0.17 -11.54
C PRO A 142 -5.54 -0.42 -10.99
N ALA A 143 -5.63 -0.57 -9.66
CA ALA A 143 -6.86 -1.03 -9.03
C ALA A 143 -8.00 0.00 -9.13
N VAL A 144 -7.67 1.29 -9.03
CA VAL A 144 -8.65 2.37 -9.21
C VAL A 144 -9.06 2.45 -10.69
N ALA A 145 -8.12 2.36 -11.63
CA ALA A 145 -8.41 2.33 -13.06
C ALA A 145 -9.37 1.19 -13.42
N MET A 146 -9.09 -0.03 -12.92
CA MET A 146 -9.97 -1.18 -13.15
C MET A 146 -11.40 -0.94 -12.64
N LEU A 147 -11.58 -0.31 -11.46
CA LEU A 147 -12.89 0.04 -10.93
C LEU A 147 -13.61 1.06 -11.83
N LEU A 148 -12.89 2.07 -12.33
CA LEU A 148 -13.45 3.09 -13.20
C LEU A 148 -13.84 2.53 -14.57
N ASP A 149 -13.02 1.65 -15.13
CA ASP A 149 -13.26 0.98 -16.42
C ASP A 149 -14.45 0.00 -16.38
N SER A 150 -14.90 -0.41 -15.19
CA SER A 150 -16.11 -1.24 -15.04
C SER A 150 -17.41 -0.51 -15.46
N GLY A 151 -17.37 0.82 -15.60
CA GLY A 151 -18.50 1.65 -15.97
C GLY A 151 -19.43 2.04 -14.82
N GLU A 152 -19.35 1.35 -13.70
CA GLU A 152 -20.13 1.64 -12.48
C GLU A 152 -19.21 1.69 -11.27
N PRO A 153 -18.39 2.75 -11.11
CA PRO A 153 -17.38 2.81 -10.05
C PRO A 153 -17.97 2.87 -8.63
N GLY A 154 -19.25 3.16 -8.48
CA GLY A 154 -19.92 3.23 -7.17
C GLY A 154 -19.57 4.49 -6.36
N PHE A 155 -18.88 5.47 -6.95
CA PHE A 155 -18.56 6.75 -6.33
C PHE A 155 -18.54 7.89 -7.35
N GLU A 156 -18.76 9.12 -6.90
CA GLU A 156 -18.90 10.31 -7.75
C GLU A 156 -17.72 11.29 -7.61
N ALA A 157 -16.81 11.04 -6.69
CA ALA A 157 -15.59 11.82 -6.45
C ALA A 157 -14.51 10.95 -5.83
N LEU A 158 -13.24 11.26 -6.05
CA LEU A 158 -12.10 10.52 -5.51
C LEU A 158 -11.24 11.42 -4.61
N ILE A 159 -10.99 10.94 -3.39
CA ILE A 159 -9.91 11.47 -2.54
C ILE A 159 -8.73 10.51 -2.65
N ALA A 160 -7.74 10.92 -3.43
CA ALA A 160 -6.54 10.14 -3.71
C ALA A 160 -5.54 10.12 -2.54
N PRO A 161 -4.73 9.06 -2.39
CA PRO A 161 -3.84 8.88 -1.26
C PRO A 161 -2.59 9.79 -1.37
N GLY A 162 -2.51 10.82 -0.54
CA GLY A 162 -1.41 11.78 -0.55
C GLY A 162 -0.04 11.17 -0.27
N HIS A 163 0.05 10.13 0.56
CA HIS A 163 1.34 9.47 0.82
C HIS A 163 1.85 8.70 -0.41
N VAL A 164 1.00 8.09 -1.21
CA VAL A 164 1.40 7.52 -2.51
C VAL A 164 1.86 8.64 -3.44
N SER A 165 1.13 9.74 -3.49
CA SER A 165 1.48 10.91 -4.29
C SER A 165 2.77 11.59 -3.85
N THR A 166 3.26 11.42 -2.60
CA THR A 166 4.60 11.89 -2.22
C THR A 166 5.71 11.14 -2.94
N VAL A 167 5.48 9.88 -3.29
CA VAL A 167 6.43 9.05 -4.04
C VAL A 167 6.29 9.27 -5.54
N MET A 168 5.08 9.16 -6.06
CA MET A 168 4.80 9.06 -7.50
C MET A 168 4.42 10.40 -8.15
N GLY A 169 4.04 11.39 -7.36
CA GLY A 169 3.46 12.65 -7.84
C GLY A 169 1.92 12.61 -7.82
N PRO A 170 1.27 13.78 -7.76
CA PRO A 170 -0.17 13.86 -7.85
C PRO A 170 -0.67 13.51 -9.26
N GLU A 171 0.15 13.72 -10.29
CA GLU A 171 -0.15 13.51 -11.71
C GLU A 171 -0.55 12.07 -12.02
N GLU A 172 -0.13 11.10 -11.20
CA GLU A 172 -0.56 9.70 -11.33
C GLU A 172 -2.09 9.55 -11.29
N TRP A 173 -2.79 10.52 -10.70
CA TRP A 173 -4.25 10.52 -10.55
C TRP A 173 -4.98 11.36 -11.61
N GLU A 174 -4.27 12.01 -12.54
CA GLU A 174 -4.89 12.86 -13.57
C GLU A 174 -5.83 12.13 -14.52
N PHE A 175 -5.61 10.82 -14.72
CA PHE A 175 -6.51 10.02 -15.57
C PHE A 175 -7.95 10.00 -15.05
N VAL A 176 -8.16 10.13 -13.73
CA VAL A 176 -9.49 10.08 -13.12
C VAL A 176 -10.37 11.26 -13.57
N PRO A 177 -9.98 12.53 -13.39
CA PRO A 177 -10.80 13.64 -13.88
C PRO A 177 -10.75 13.79 -15.39
N ARG A 178 -9.64 13.46 -16.05
CA ARG A 178 -9.47 13.62 -17.49
C ARG A 178 -10.31 12.64 -18.28
N ASP A 179 -10.22 11.35 -17.96
CA ASP A 179 -10.80 10.27 -18.76
C ASP A 179 -12.19 9.85 -18.27
N HIS A 180 -12.41 9.88 -16.95
CA HIS A 180 -13.67 9.44 -16.32
C HIS A 180 -14.57 10.57 -15.81
N ARG A 181 -14.14 11.82 -15.91
CA ARG A 181 -14.92 13.00 -15.50
C ARG A 181 -15.34 12.97 -14.01
N ILE A 182 -14.50 12.40 -13.17
CA ILE A 182 -14.73 12.30 -11.72
C ILE A 182 -13.85 13.34 -11.00
N PRO A 183 -14.43 14.29 -10.23
CA PRO A 183 -13.70 15.24 -9.41
C PRO A 183 -12.71 14.53 -8.51
N THR A 184 -11.46 14.99 -8.49
CA THR A 184 -10.38 14.31 -7.78
C THR A 184 -9.56 15.29 -6.93
N ALA A 185 -9.25 14.92 -5.69
CA ALA A 185 -8.34 15.67 -4.85
C ALA A 185 -7.37 14.76 -4.10
N VAL A 186 -6.12 15.16 -3.98
CA VAL A 186 -5.09 14.49 -3.18
C VAL A 186 -5.14 15.00 -1.75
N ALA A 187 -5.20 14.10 -0.75
CA ALA A 187 -5.21 14.46 0.66
C ALA A 187 -4.15 13.74 1.47
N GLY A 188 -3.59 14.42 2.48
CA GLY A 188 -2.85 13.81 3.58
C GLY A 188 -3.77 13.16 4.61
N PHE A 189 -3.20 12.70 5.73
CA PHE A 189 -3.97 12.03 6.80
C PHE A 189 -4.47 13.00 7.88
N ALA A 190 -4.04 14.25 7.88
CA ALA A 190 -4.54 15.24 8.81
C ALA A 190 -6.00 15.60 8.47
N PRO A 191 -6.87 15.81 9.49
CA PRO A 191 -8.28 16.12 9.27
C PRO A 191 -8.54 17.37 8.41
N ASP A 192 -7.69 18.38 8.53
CA ASP A 192 -7.75 19.62 7.74
C ASP A 192 -7.48 19.36 6.25
N SER A 193 -6.49 18.53 5.93
CA SER A 193 -6.21 18.12 4.56
C SER A 193 -7.36 17.31 3.95
N LEU A 194 -7.96 16.42 4.74
CA LEU A 194 -9.15 15.66 4.32
C LEU A 194 -10.35 16.55 4.06
N LEU A 195 -10.60 17.52 4.95
CA LEU A 195 -11.69 18.50 4.77
C LEU A 195 -11.45 19.40 3.56
N ALA A 196 -10.21 19.83 3.32
CA ALA A 196 -9.85 20.62 2.14
C ALA A 196 -10.11 19.81 0.84
N ALA A 197 -9.71 18.55 0.81
CA ALA A 197 -9.96 17.68 -0.34
C ALA A 197 -11.46 17.41 -0.54
N LEU A 198 -12.20 17.14 0.53
CA LEU A 198 -13.65 16.97 0.46
C LEU A 198 -14.33 18.24 -0.06
N TYR A 199 -13.96 19.40 0.45
CA TYR A 199 -14.46 20.69 -0.04
C TYR A 199 -14.14 20.90 -1.53
N SER A 200 -12.91 20.59 -1.95
CA SER A 200 -12.50 20.73 -3.34
C SER A 200 -13.35 19.86 -4.28
N VAL A 201 -13.51 18.57 -3.99
CA VAL A 201 -14.27 17.66 -4.88
C VAL A 201 -15.77 18.02 -4.91
N LEU A 202 -16.34 18.43 -3.78
CA LEU A 202 -17.74 18.87 -3.71
C LEU A 202 -17.95 20.16 -4.50
N ARG A 203 -17.04 21.13 -4.38
CA ARG A 203 -17.09 22.37 -5.16
C ARG A 203 -16.98 22.08 -6.65
N GLN A 204 -16.05 21.23 -7.07
CA GLN A 204 -15.93 20.79 -8.46
C GLN A 204 -17.25 20.21 -8.98
N LYS A 205 -17.88 19.33 -8.18
CA LYS A 205 -19.18 18.73 -8.52
C LYS A 205 -20.27 19.79 -8.72
N LEU A 206 -20.39 20.72 -7.78
CA LEU A 206 -21.40 21.81 -7.84
C LEU A 206 -21.18 22.77 -9.02
N GLU A 207 -19.93 23.02 -9.39
CA GLU A 207 -19.56 23.89 -10.51
C GLU A 207 -19.54 23.15 -11.86
N GLY A 208 -19.83 21.84 -11.88
CA GLY A 208 -19.76 21.01 -13.11
C GLY A 208 -18.34 20.89 -13.66
N LYS A 209 -17.33 20.98 -12.80
CA LYS A 209 -15.90 20.89 -13.14
C LYS A 209 -15.32 19.55 -12.72
N CYS A 210 -14.29 19.12 -13.43
CA CYS A 210 -13.51 17.93 -13.07
C CYS A 210 -12.04 18.22 -13.33
N PHE A 211 -11.24 18.27 -12.26
CA PHE A 211 -9.79 18.45 -12.31
C PHE A 211 -9.15 17.77 -11.10
N LEU A 212 -7.84 17.59 -11.16
CA LEU A 212 -7.04 17.11 -10.05
C LEU A 212 -6.63 18.30 -9.17
N ASP A 213 -6.99 18.27 -7.89
CA ASP A 213 -6.59 19.28 -6.91
C ASP A 213 -5.62 18.68 -5.88
N ASN A 214 -4.47 19.29 -5.68
CA ASN A 214 -3.53 18.86 -4.66
C ASN A 214 -3.77 19.61 -3.34
N CYS A 215 -4.57 19.02 -2.47
CA CYS A 215 -4.86 19.55 -1.12
C CYS A 215 -3.81 19.15 -0.05
N TYR A 216 -2.62 18.70 -0.48
CA TYR A 216 -1.49 18.35 0.39
C TYR A 216 -0.15 18.89 -0.15
N PRO A 217 -0.07 20.16 -0.60
CA PRO A 217 1.07 20.71 -1.33
C PRO A 217 2.33 20.86 -0.47
N GLN A 218 2.20 20.90 0.87
CA GLN A 218 3.35 20.98 1.78
C GLN A 218 4.23 19.73 1.73
N VAL A 219 3.71 18.59 1.27
CA VAL A 219 4.44 17.31 1.19
C VAL A 219 4.43 16.75 -0.23
N VAL A 220 3.29 16.78 -0.92
CA VAL A 220 3.10 16.29 -2.27
C VAL A 220 3.55 17.35 -3.27
N ARG A 221 4.63 17.07 -3.99
CA ARG A 221 5.19 17.95 -5.02
C ARG A 221 4.89 17.42 -6.42
N PRO A 222 4.81 18.29 -7.43
CA PRO A 222 4.75 17.85 -8.83
C PRO A 222 5.89 16.87 -9.14
N GLY A 223 5.57 15.78 -9.85
CA GLY A 223 6.52 14.72 -10.19
C GLY A 223 6.94 13.82 -9.01
N GLY A 224 6.43 14.04 -7.80
CA GLY A 224 6.72 13.21 -6.62
C GLY A 224 8.16 13.29 -6.13
N ASN A 225 8.73 12.12 -5.79
CA ASN A 225 10.11 11.98 -5.32
C ASN A 225 10.96 11.25 -6.36
N PRO A 226 11.79 11.99 -7.15
CA PRO A 226 12.60 11.39 -8.23
C PRO A 226 13.63 10.38 -7.72
N ALA A 227 14.13 10.52 -6.49
CA ALA A 227 15.08 9.56 -5.93
C ALA A 227 14.39 8.23 -5.61
N ALA A 228 13.21 8.27 -5.00
CA ALA A 228 12.42 7.09 -4.71
C ALA A 228 11.99 6.35 -5.98
N GLN A 229 11.54 7.09 -6.99
CA GLN A 229 11.17 6.53 -8.30
C GLN A 229 12.36 5.85 -8.98
N ARG A 230 13.53 6.47 -9.00
CA ARG A 230 14.76 5.84 -9.55
C ARG A 230 15.12 4.55 -8.84
N PHE A 231 15.04 4.49 -7.51
CA PHE A 231 15.30 3.24 -6.78
C PHE A 231 14.31 2.14 -7.14
N ILE A 232 13.02 2.48 -7.26
CA ILE A 232 12.00 1.52 -7.73
C ILE A 232 12.35 1.05 -9.14
N GLU A 233 12.62 1.96 -10.08
CA GLU A 233 12.99 1.63 -11.47
C GLU A 233 14.24 0.77 -11.57
N GLN A 234 15.24 0.98 -10.70
CA GLN A 234 16.47 0.20 -10.69
C GLN A 234 16.30 -1.23 -10.19
N THR A 235 15.39 -1.45 -9.26
CA THR A 235 15.31 -2.71 -8.51
C THR A 235 14.04 -3.52 -8.75
N MET A 236 13.02 -2.90 -9.34
CA MET A 236 11.71 -3.53 -9.52
C MET A 236 11.29 -3.53 -10.99
N ASP A 237 10.65 -4.62 -11.41
CA ASP A 237 9.82 -4.69 -12.60
C ASP A 237 8.34 -4.62 -12.21
N ILE A 238 7.49 -4.38 -13.21
CA ILE A 238 6.05 -4.32 -13.05
C ILE A 238 5.44 -5.57 -13.67
N ALA A 239 4.53 -6.20 -12.94
CA ALA A 239 3.81 -7.40 -13.38
C ALA A 239 2.34 -7.34 -12.99
N ALA A 240 1.55 -8.29 -13.50
CA ALA A 240 0.22 -8.53 -12.97
C ALA A 240 0.30 -9.00 -11.52
N GLY A 241 -0.56 -8.48 -10.67
CA GLY A 241 -0.59 -8.82 -9.24
C GLY A 241 -1.94 -9.36 -8.80
N ASN A 242 -1.93 -10.40 -7.97
CA ASN A 242 -3.13 -10.84 -7.29
C ASN A 242 -3.46 -9.90 -6.13
N TRP A 243 -4.73 -9.56 -6.01
CA TRP A 243 -5.26 -8.73 -4.93
C TRP A 243 -6.33 -9.53 -4.19
N ARG A 244 -6.18 -9.65 -2.89
CA ARG A 244 -7.13 -10.39 -2.05
C ARG A 244 -8.54 -9.83 -2.21
N GLY A 245 -9.50 -10.72 -2.53
CA GLY A 245 -10.89 -10.35 -2.72
C GLY A 245 -11.24 -9.69 -4.06
N ILE A 246 -10.22 -9.39 -4.90
CA ILE A 246 -10.43 -8.74 -6.20
C ILE A 246 -9.97 -9.67 -7.33
N GLY A 247 -8.82 -10.34 -7.18
CA GLY A 247 -8.22 -11.18 -8.21
C GLY A 247 -7.00 -10.54 -8.87
N SER A 248 -6.63 -11.00 -10.06
CA SER A 248 -5.46 -10.53 -10.80
C SER A 248 -5.74 -9.20 -11.49
N ILE A 249 -4.88 -8.22 -11.25
CA ILE A 249 -4.94 -6.90 -11.89
C ILE A 249 -3.65 -6.72 -12.69
N PRO A 250 -3.73 -6.41 -13.99
CA PRO A 250 -2.56 -6.12 -14.81
C PRO A 250 -1.74 -4.94 -14.25
N ASP A 251 -0.42 -4.99 -14.43
CA ASP A 251 0.52 -3.92 -14.08
C ASP A 251 0.41 -3.40 -12.64
N SER A 252 -0.07 -4.23 -11.71
CA SER A 252 -0.36 -3.81 -10.34
C SER A 252 0.58 -4.35 -9.28
N ALA A 253 1.58 -5.15 -9.63
CA ALA A 253 2.57 -5.67 -8.71
C ALA A 253 3.97 -5.16 -9.02
N TYR A 254 4.74 -4.93 -7.96
CA TYR A 254 6.19 -4.80 -8.02
C TYR A 254 6.83 -6.16 -7.80
N VAL A 255 7.71 -6.57 -8.71
CA VAL A 255 8.54 -7.77 -8.61
C VAL A 255 10.01 -7.39 -8.68
N LEU A 256 10.87 -8.15 -8.01
CA LEU A 256 12.31 -7.88 -8.03
C LEU A 256 12.88 -8.12 -9.43
N LYS A 257 13.75 -7.23 -9.88
CA LYS A 257 14.61 -7.49 -11.03
C LYS A 257 15.61 -8.59 -10.70
N PRO A 258 16.00 -9.40 -11.71
CA PRO A 258 17.00 -10.45 -11.55
C PRO A 258 18.37 -9.93 -11.17
#